data_d38e33ba69cbcc86362843c03cc1be87
#
_entry.id   d38e33ba69cbcc86362843c03cc1be87
#
_cell.length_a   1.000
_cell.length_b   1.000
_cell.length_c   1.000
_cell.angle_alpha   90.00
_cell.angle_beta   90.00
_cell.angle_gamma   90.00
#
_symmetry.space_group_name_H-M   'P 1'
#
loop_
_entity.id
_entity.type
_entity.pdbx_description
1 polymer ?
#
loop_
_entity_poly.entity_id
_entity_poly.type
_entity_poly.pdbx_seq_one_letter_code
_entity_poly.pdbx_strand_id
1 'polypeptide(L)'
;MATELFITKGWFTDEMQSAGQDLVNELDKSEGAVSAAFWILEPEKKWELVIVSNLVTTDGPRRYYQRINDINNKSDKSIISLHDIRVLSERNRVFLDVMDNFSHGFLLQNTRLGSNFIGDLYVEDMFIYKLDMKLISNHRAEQLNYA
;
A
#
# COMPACT_ATOMS: atom_id res chain seq x y z
N MET A 1 25.37 -1.93 2.84
CA MET A 1 24.53 -0.94 3.51
C MET A 1 23.37 -0.54 2.59
N ALA A 2 22.16 -0.57 3.10
CA ALA A 2 20.99 -0.22 2.31
C ALA A 2 21.01 1.27 1.95
N THR A 3 20.58 1.58 0.74
CA THR A 3 20.48 2.95 0.23
C THR A 3 19.02 3.34 0.11
N GLU A 4 18.63 4.45 0.72
CA GLU A 4 17.28 4.97 0.57
C GLU A 4 17.09 5.54 -0.84
N LEU A 5 15.96 5.18 -1.47
CA LEU A 5 15.59 5.75 -2.75
C LEU A 5 15.13 7.19 -2.56
N PHE A 6 15.50 8.04 -3.51
CA PHE A 6 15.01 9.41 -3.55
C PHE A 6 13.70 9.46 -4.33
N ILE A 7 12.60 9.67 -3.62
CA ILE A 7 11.26 9.67 -4.21
C ILE A 7 10.83 11.09 -4.53
N THR A 8 10.40 11.30 -5.76
CA THR A 8 9.90 12.60 -6.24
C THR A 8 8.49 12.44 -6.80
N LYS A 9 7.93 13.50 -7.34
CA LYS A 9 6.68 13.44 -8.10
C LYS A 9 6.90 13.20 -9.61
N GLY A 10 8.13 12.83 -9.99
CA GLY A 10 8.49 12.55 -11.39
C GLY A 10 8.08 11.13 -11.80
N TRP A 11 9.01 10.47 -12.50
CA TRP A 11 8.72 9.14 -13.04
C TRP A 11 8.62 8.07 -11.97
N PHE A 12 7.72 7.11 -12.20
CA PHE A 12 7.70 5.88 -11.42
C PHE A 12 8.79 4.96 -11.99
N THR A 13 9.87 4.78 -11.23
CA THR A 13 11.06 4.07 -11.70
C THR A 13 10.97 2.57 -11.46
N ASP A 14 11.76 1.81 -12.20
CA ASP A 14 11.91 0.36 -11.98
C ASP A 14 12.47 0.08 -10.59
N GLU A 15 13.33 0.95 -10.07
CA GLU A 15 13.90 0.82 -8.73
C GLU A 15 12.81 0.96 -7.66
N MET A 16 11.90 1.91 -7.82
CA MET A 16 10.75 2.07 -6.92
C MET A 16 9.88 0.83 -6.94
N GLN A 17 9.58 0.32 -8.13
CA GLN A 17 8.75 -0.87 -8.28
C GLN A 17 9.41 -2.08 -7.63
N SER A 18 10.69 -2.29 -7.86
CA SER A 18 11.46 -3.40 -7.31
C SER A 18 11.58 -3.32 -5.78
N ALA A 19 11.91 -2.15 -5.26
CA ALA A 19 12.04 -1.96 -3.82
C ALA A 19 10.72 -2.14 -3.08
N GLY A 20 9.63 -1.67 -3.66
CA GLY A 20 8.30 -1.86 -3.10
C GLY A 20 7.88 -3.33 -3.11
N GLN A 21 8.16 -4.04 -4.20
CA GLN A 21 7.86 -5.47 -4.29
C GLN A 21 8.65 -6.26 -3.25
N ASP A 22 9.92 -5.96 -3.07
CA ASP A 22 10.76 -6.61 -2.06
C ASP A 22 10.20 -6.40 -0.67
N LEU A 23 9.79 -5.17 -0.35
CA LEU A 23 9.19 -4.86 0.94
C LEU A 23 7.89 -5.64 1.16
N VAL A 24 7.01 -5.67 0.18
CA VAL A 24 5.74 -6.40 0.27
C VAL A 24 6.01 -7.90 0.48
N ASN A 25 6.97 -8.46 -0.24
CA ASN A 25 7.34 -9.88 -0.10
C ASN A 25 7.87 -10.17 1.31
N GLU A 26 8.71 -9.29 1.86
CA GLU A 26 9.25 -9.48 3.21
C GLU A 26 8.16 -9.32 4.28
N LEU A 27 7.22 -8.41 4.08
CA LEU A 27 6.08 -8.27 4.97
C LEU A 27 5.21 -9.53 4.95
N ASP A 28 4.94 -10.08 3.77
CA ASP A 28 4.17 -11.32 3.65
C ASP A 28 4.87 -12.50 4.33
N LYS A 29 6.20 -12.60 4.19
CA LYS A 29 6.99 -13.66 4.85
C LYS A 29 7.00 -13.54 6.37
N SER A 30 6.90 -12.32 6.90
CA SER A 30 6.96 -12.04 8.34
C SER A 30 5.58 -11.85 8.97
N GLU A 31 4.54 -12.39 8.34
CA GLU A 31 3.17 -12.31 8.84
C GLU A 31 2.65 -10.88 8.97
N GLY A 32 3.06 -10.02 8.04
CA GLY A 32 2.64 -8.61 8.01
C GLY A 32 1.21 -8.39 7.59
N ALA A 33 0.50 -9.43 7.14
CA ALA A 33 -0.92 -9.40 6.78
C ALA A 33 -1.25 -8.24 5.83
N VAL A 34 -0.53 -8.16 4.71
CA VAL A 34 -0.75 -7.10 3.73
C VAL A 34 -2.04 -7.38 2.96
N SER A 35 -3.05 -6.56 3.17
CA SER A 35 -4.33 -6.64 2.44
C SER A 35 -4.26 -5.93 1.10
N ALA A 36 -3.49 -4.85 1.02
CA ALA A 36 -3.27 -4.10 -0.20
C ALA A 36 -1.93 -3.38 -0.14
N ALA A 37 -1.31 -3.20 -1.29
CA ALA A 37 -0.08 -2.43 -1.41
C ALA A 37 -0.07 -1.77 -2.79
N PHE A 38 0.13 -0.47 -2.81
CA PHE A 38 0.13 0.28 -4.06
C PHE A 38 0.89 1.60 -3.93
N TRP A 39 1.49 2.04 -5.03
CA TRP A 39 2.03 3.37 -5.17
C TRP A 39 0.96 4.31 -5.68
N ILE A 40 0.92 5.52 -5.14
CA ILE A 40 -0.07 6.53 -5.53
C ILE A 40 0.63 7.87 -5.74
N LEU A 41 0.24 8.57 -6.80
CA LEU A 41 0.68 9.94 -7.07
C LEU A 41 -0.52 10.87 -7.05
N GLU A 42 -0.65 11.63 -5.97
CA GLU A 42 -1.67 12.66 -5.83
C GLU A 42 -1.15 13.99 -6.41
N PRO A 43 -2.05 14.90 -6.84
CA PRO A 43 -1.62 16.19 -7.37
C PRO A 43 -0.72 16.96 -6.40
N GLU A 44 0.36 17.52 -6.93
CA GLU A 44 1.33 18.32 -6.19
C GLU A 44 2.07 17.61 -5.07
N LYS A 45 1.95 16.29 -5.00
CA LYS A 45 2.66 15.46 -4.03
C LYS A 45 3.68 14.58 -4.73
N LYS A 46 4.60 13.99 -3.96
CA LYS A 46 5.50 12.97 -4.47
C LYS A 46 4.81 11.61 -4.44
N TRP A 47 5.38 10.63 -5.14
CA TRP A 47 4.94 9.26 -5.05
C TRP A 47 4.99 8.77 -3.60
N GLU A 48 4.00 7.99 -3.22
CA GLU A 48 3.91 7.42 -1.88
C GLU A 48 3.48 5.96 -1.97
N LEU A 49 4.16 5.10 -1.23
CA LEU A 49 3.78 3.69 -1.13
C LEU A 49 2.77 3.55 -0.01
N VAL A 50 1.60 3.03 -0.34
CA VAL A 50 0.53 2.78 0.64
C VAL A 50 0.47 1.29 0.92
N ILE A 51 0.50 0.94 2.20
CA ILE A 51 0.38 -0.44 2.66
C ILE A 51 -0.81 -0.52 3.61
N VAL A 52 -1.73 -1.41 3.32
CA VAL A 52 -2.95 -1.61 4.11
C VAL A 52 -2.85 -2.95 4.81
N SER A 53 -3.09 -2.96 6.11
CA SER A 53 -3.05 -4.18 6.90
C SER A 53 -4.07 -4.15 8.03
N ASN A 54 -4.68 -5.30 8.27
CA ASN A 54 -5.51 -5.55 9.43
C ASN A 54 -4.74 -5.32 10.75
N LEU A 55 -3.43 -5.55 10.77
CA LEU A 55 -2.59 -5.31 11.95
C LEU A 55 -2.56 -3.84 12.35
N VAL A 56 -2.70 -2.92 11.39
CA VAL A 56 -2.81 -1.49 11.70
C VAL A 56 -4.10 -1.21 12.47
N THR A 57 -5.17 -1.91 12.13
CA THR A 57 -6.46 -1.79 12.82
C THR A 57 -6.36 -2.24 14.27
N THR A 58 -5.67 -3.35 14.53
CA THR A 58 -5.58 -3.95 15.87
C THR A 58 -4.49 -3.33 16.73
N ASP A 59 -3.31 -3.07 16.16
CA ASP A 59 -2.13 -2.66 16.91
C ASP A 59 -1.76 -1.19 16.72
N GLY A 60 -2.37 -0.51 15.77
CA GLY A 60 -2.06 0.87 15.43
C GLY A 60 -0.92 0.99 14.40
N PRO A 61 -0.79 2.17 13.77
CA PRO A 61 0.18 2.36 12.69
C PRO A 61 1.64 2.33 13.17
N ARG A 62 1.91 2.77 14.39
CA ARG A 62 3.27 2.86 14.91
C ARG A 62 3.99 1.51 14.91
N ARG A 63 3.32 0.46 15.36
CA ARG A 63 3.90 -0.89 15.38
C ARG A 63 4.18 -1.40 13.97
N TYR A 64 3.32 -1.05 13.03
CA TYR A 64 3.52 -1.46 11.65
C TYR A 64 4.71 -0.74 11.02
N TYR A 65 4.89 0.55 11.30
CA TYR A 65 6.08 1.29 10.87
C TYR A 65 7.36 0.68 11.47
N GLN A 66 7.31 0.25 12.72
CA GLN A 66 8.45 -0.43 13.34
C GLN A 66 8.79 -1.74 12.61
N ARG A 67 7.77 -2.50 12.22
CA ARG A 67 7.93 -3.72 11.43
C ARG A 67 8.65 -3.43 10.11
N ILE A 68 8.23 -2.40 9.41
CA ILE A 68 8.87 -1.96 8.15
C ILE A 68 10.30 -1.54 8.41
N ASN A 69 10.53 -0.76 9.46
CA ASN A 69 11.86 -0.30 9.82
C ASN A 69 12.82 -1.48 10.09
N ASP A 70 12.34 -2.50 10.78
CA ASP A 70 13.15 -3.69 11.05
C ASP A 70 13.54 -4.42 9.76
N ILE A 71 12.61 -4.51 8.81
CA ILE A 71 12.88 -5.09 7.50
C ILE A 71 13.93 -4.25 6.76
N ASN A 72 13.76 -2.94 6.74
CA ASN A 72 14.70 -2.03 6.08
C ASN A 72 16.11 -2.13 6.68
N ASN A 73 16.20 -2.24 7.99
CA ASN A 73 17.50 -2.33 8.69
C ASN A 73 18.26 -3.63 8.36
N LYS A 74 17.56 -4.66 7.97
CA LYS A 74 18.17 -5.96 7.60
C LYS A 74 18.46 -6.07 6.11
N SER A 75 17.98 -5.11 5.32
CA SER A 75 18.13 -5.15 3.87
C SER A 75 19.53 -4.66 3.45
N ASP A 76 20.08 -5.29 2.43
CA ASP A 76 21.29 -4.83 1.74
C ASP A 76 20.99 -4.27 0.36
N LYS A 77 19.70 -4.15 0.03
CA LYS A 77 19.21 -3.60 -1.23
C LYS A 77 18.71 -2.18 -1.04
N SER A 78 18.27 -1.56 -2.12
CA SER A 78 17.61 -0.25 -2.06
C SER A 78 16.31 -0.36 -1.26
N ILE A 79 16.08 0.59 -0.39
CA ILE A 79 14.90 0.62 0.50
C ILE A 79 14.09 1.89 0.26
N ILE A 80 12.85 1.85 0.72
CA ILE A 80 11.95 3.01 0.70
C ILE A 80 11.92 3.59 2.10
N SER A 81 12.21 4.89 2.22
CA SER A 81 12.15 5.60 3.51
C SER A 81 10.75 5.54 4.09
N LEU A 82 10.67 5.47 5.42
CA LEU A 82 9.37 5.53 6.11
C LEU A 82 8.60 6.79 5.78
N HIS A 83 9.30 7.89 5.43
CA HIS A 83 8.65 9.14 5.02
C HIS A 83 7.88 9.01 3.69
N ASP A 84 8.20 8.00 2.90
CA ASP A 84 7.59 7.77 1.60
C ASP A 84 6.57 6.63 1.66
N ILE A 85 6.27 6.14 2.85
CA ILE A 85 5.33 5.05 3.10
C ILE A 85 4.20 5.53 3.99
N ARG A 86 2.97 5.20 3.60
CA ARG A 86 1.79 5.43 4.41
C ARG A 86 1.17 4.08 4.75
N VAL A 87 1.01 3.78 6.05
CA VAL A 87 0.31 2.56 6.46
C VAL A 87 -1.11 2.91 6.86
N LEU A 88 -2.06 2.12 6.39
CA LEU A 88 -3.48 2.35 6.60
C LEU A 88 -4.15 1.11 7.20
N SER A 89 -5.14 1.38 8.05
CA SER A 89 -6.09 0.37 8.50
C SER A 89 -7.02 -0.02 7.35
N GLU A 90 -7.53 -1.22 7.36
CA GLU A 90 -8.56 -1.67 6.42
C GLU A 90 -9.86 -0.85 6.54
N ARG A 91 -10.02 -0.09 7.63
CA ARG A 91 -11.16 0.79 7.85
C ARG A 91 -10.94 2.21 7.36
N ASN A 92 -9.74 2.51 6.84
CA ASN A 92 -9.41 3.84 6.36
C ASN A 92 -10.27 4.19 5.15
N ARG A 93 -10.78 5.43 5.11
CA ARG A 93 -11.69 5.88 4.07
C ARG A 93 -11.07 5.82 2.67
N VAL A 94 -9.80 6.22 2.55
CA VAL A 94 -9.10 6.19 1.26
C VAL A 94 -9.04 4.76 0.74
N PHE A 95 -8.70 3.81 1.61
CA PHE A 95 -8.66 2.40 1.23
C PHE A 95 -10.03 1.88 0.82
N LEU A 96 -11.08 2.22 1.57
CA LEU A 96 -12.45 1.81 1.23
C LEU A 96 -12.88 2.38 -0.12
N ASP A 97 -12.52 3.63 -0.41
CA ASP A 97 -12.83 4.25 -1.71
C ASP A 97 -12.05 3.55 -2.85
N VAL A 98 -10.77 3.20 -2.61
CA VAL A 98 -9.99 2.41 -3.57
C VAL A 98 -10.70 1.08 -3.85
N MET A 99 -11.16 0.41 -2.81
CA MET A 99 -11.83 -0.87 -2.93
C MET A 99 -13.15 -0.77 -3.69
N ASP A 100 -13.95 0.23 -3.39
CA ASP A 100 -15.22 0.45 -4.09
C ASP A 100 -15.00 0.69 -5.59
N ASN A 101 -13.92 1.37 -5.94
CA ASN A 101 -13.62 1.69 -7.33
C ASN A 101 -13.18 0.45 -8.13
N PHE A 102 -12.59 -0.55 -7.49
CA PHE A 102 -12.05 -1.75 -8.14
C PHE A 102 -12.77 -3.03 -7.72
N SER A 103 -13.98 -2.93 -7.16
CA SER A 103 -14.70 -4.03 -6.50
C SER A 103 -15.43 -4.98 -7.44
N HIS A 104 -14.87 -5.31 -8.59
CA HIS A 104 -15.54 -6.20 -9.54
C HIS A 104 -15.10 -7.66 -9.44
N GLY A 105 -14.64 -8.07 -8.25
CA GLY A 105 -14.34 -9.47 -7.98
C GLY A 105 -13.02 -9.98 -8.52
N PHE A 106 -12.14 -9.08 -8.97
CA PHE A 106 -10.84 -9.44 -9.50
C PHE A 106 -9.73 -9.16 -8.49
N LEU A 107 -8.79 -10.09 -8.40
CA LEU A 107 -7.53 -9.83 -7.73
C LEU A 107 -6.67 -8.99 -8.68
N LEU A 108 -6.41 -7.73 -8.31
CA LEU A 108 -5.51 -6.89 -9.08
C LEU A 108 -4.08 -7.11 -8.59
N GLN A 109 -3.19 -7.47 -9.52
CA GLN A 109 -1.77 -7.63 -9.24
C GLN A 109 -0.95 -6.94 -10.31
N ASN A 110 0.09 -6.22 -9.89
CA ASN A 110 1.07 -5.60 -10.78
C ASN A 110 0.42 -4.79 -11.91
N THR A 111 -0.54 -3.95 -11.54
CA THR A 111 -1.35 -3.19 -12.48
C THR A 111 -1.03 -1.71 -12.39
N ARG A 112 -0.71 -1.08 -13.55
CA ARG A 112 -0.52 0.36 -13.66
C ARG A 112 -1.83 1.01 -14.09
N LEU A 113 -2.22 2.07 -13.38
CA LEU A 113 -3.41 2.85 -13.69
C LEU A 113 -3.02 4.30 -13.85
N GLY A 114 -3.47 4.93 -14.92
CA GLY A 114 -3.27 6.36 -15.15
C GLY A 114 -4.26 7.21 -14.36
N SER A 115 -4.46 8.44 -14.80
CA SER A 115 -5.35 9.40 -14.16
C SER A 115 -6.73 8.80 -13.85
N ASN A 116 -7.16 8.90 -12.59
CA ASN A 116 -8.42 8.34 -12.16
C ASN A 116 -8.96 9.03 -10.92
N PHE A 117 -10.28 9.02 -10.77
CA PHE A 117 -10.91 9.40 -9.51
C PHE A 117 -11.16 8.16 -8.68
N ILE A 118 -10.75 8.22 -7.41
CA ILE A 118 -11.00 7.17 -6.42
C ILE A 118 -11.88 7.82 -5.36
N GLY A 119 -13.19 7.62 -5.47
CA GLY A 119 -14.15 8.39 -4.68
C GLY A 119 -14.00 9.87 -5.03
N ASP A 120 -13.76 10.72 -4.04
CA ASP A 120 -13.52 12.15 -4.22
C ASP A 120 -12.03 12.48 -4.47
N LEU A 121 -11.16 11.49 -4.38
CA LEU A 121 -9.72 11.67 -4.53
C LEU A 121 -9.31 11.53 -5.99
N TYR A 122 -8.65 12.56 -6.54
CA TYR A 122 -8.05 12.48 -7.86
C TYR A 122 -6.62 11.96 -7.74
N VAL A 123 -6.30 10.93 -8.52
CA VAL A 123 -4.99 10.30 -8.57
C VAL A 123 -4.40 10.49 -9.96
N GLU A 124 -3.22 11.08 -10.05
CA GLU A 124 -2.55 11.29 -11.34
C GLU A 124 -2.00 9.99 -11.90
N ASP A 125 -1.52 9.11 -11.05
CA ASP A 125 -0.93 7.83 -11.44
C ASP A 125 -0.94 6.86 -10.26
N MET A 126 -0.88 5.57 -10.55
CA MET A 126 -0.97 4.55 -9.53
C MET A 126 -0.37 3.24 -10.03
N PHE A 127 0.34 2.52 -9.16
CA PHE A 127 0.78 1.16 -9.43
C PHE A 127 0.35 0.25 -8.29
N ILE A 128 -0.42 -0.79 -8.60
CA ILE A 128 -0.97 -1.70 -7.61
C ILE A 128 -0.17 -3.00 -7.61
N TYR A 129 0.48 -3.33 -6.49
CA TYR A 129 1.11 -4.64 -6.31
C TYR A 129 0.08 -5.71 -6.06
N LYS A 130 -0.85 -5.44 -5.14
CA LYS A 130 -1.93 -6.37 -4.81
C LYS A 130 -3.09 -5.63 -4.15
N LEU A 131 -4.29 -6.13 -4.43
CA LEU A 131 -5.49 -5.86 -3.66
C LEU A 131 -6.11 -7.23 -3.38
N ASP A 132 -6.11 -7.64 -2.11
CA ASP A 132 -6.69 -8.93 -1.74
C ASP A 132 -8.19 -8.77 -1.48
N MET A 133 -8.96 -8.91 -2.56
CA MET A 133 -10.41 -8.71 -2.54
C MET A 133 -11.12 -9.70 -1.61
N LYS A 134 -10.56 -10.87 -1.41
CA LYS A 134 -11.16 -11.90 -0.55
C LYS A 134 -11.13 -11.48 0.91
N LEU A 135 -9.99 -10.99 1.39
CA LEU A 135 -9.85 -10.48 2.75
C LEU A 135 -10.79 -9.31 3.00
N ILE A 136 -10.89 -8.43 2.00
CA ILE A 136 -11.70 -7.22 2.08
C ILE A 136 -13.20 -7.54 2.06
N SER A 137 -13.62 -8.45 1.21
CA SER A 137 -15.02 -8.88 1.15
C SER A 137 -15.51 -9.43 2.49
N ASN A 138 -14.68 -10.23 3.15
CA ASN A 138 -15.00 -10.79 4.46
C ASN A 138 -15.14 -9.69 5.52
N HIS A 139 -14.22 -8.74 5.53
CA HIS A 139 -14.24 -7.62 6.47
C HIS A 139 -15.47 -6.71 6.24
N ARG A 140 -15.79 -6.43 4.98
CA ARG A 140 -16.93 -5.60 4.61
C ARG A 140 -18.26 -6.27 4.98
N ALA A 141 -18.35 -7.57 4.80
CA ALA A 141 -19.52 -8.34 5.21
C ALA A 141 -19.74 -8.27 6.71
N GLU A 142 -18.68 -8.36 7.51
CA GLU A 142 -18.75 -8.21 8.96
C GLU A 142 -19.24 -6.81 9.36
N GLN A 143 -18.74 -5.78 8.71
CA GLN A 143 -19.18 -4.40 8.98
C GLN A 143 -20.66 -4.18 8.66
N LEU A 144 -21.14 -4.76 7.57
CA LEU A 144 -22.55 -4.65 7.18
C LEU A 144 -23.48 -5.35 8.17
N ASN A 145 -23.01 -6.43 8.81
CA ASN A 145 -23.78 -7.18 9.81
C ASN A 145 -23.92 -6.42 11.12
N TYR A 146 -23.11 -5.41 11.37
CA TYR A 146 -23.15 -4.58 12.58
C TYR A 146 -23.79 -3.21 12.36
N ALA A 147 -24.24 -2.92 11.16
CA ALA A 147 -24.86 -1.64 10.85
C ALA A 147 -26.32 -1.57 11.28
#